data_dc48bd54169f3cb8c52e28bb92651d22
#
_entry.id   dc48bd54169f3cb8c52e28bb92651d22
#
_cell.length_a   1.000
_cell.length_b   1.000
_cell.length_c   1.000
_cell.angle_alpha   90.00
_cell.angle_beta   90.00
_cell.angle_gamma   90.00
#
_symmetry.space_group_name_H-M   'P 1'
#
loop_
_entity.id
_entity.type
_entity.pdbx_description
1 polymer ?
#
loop_
_entity_poly.entity_id
_entity_poly.type
_entity_poly.pdbx_seq_one_letter_code
_entity_poly.pdbx_strand_id
1 'polypeptide(L)'
;MDERDLISRAQAGDATAFGQLLDSYYDTIFRFAWRWSRHRANAEDIAQLACLKLAGSLARYRFQAAFATWLYRLVISCAQDWKRSQQRHDHDDLYEGASLTDGSQSEDQIYLEQVLLELEDLGEGMKETALLVHAEGLSHAEAGEVLGVSESTISWRIHTIRRHMGKREARVSEGV
;
A
#
# COMPACT_ATOMS: atom_id res chain seq x y z
N MET A 1 -13.34 20.91 12.56
CA MET A 1 -14.48 20.07 12.11
C MET A 1 -14.14 18.66 12.50
N ASP A 2 -15.05 17.95 13.12
CA ASP A 2 -14.80 16.56 13.54
C ASP A 2 -14.77 15.66 12.28
N GLU A 3 -13.81 14.75 12.20
CA GLU A 3 -13.64 13.80 11.09
C GLU A 3 -14.94 13.00 10.83
N ARG A 4 -15.60 12.58 11.92
CA ARG A 4 -16.85 11.83 11.82
C ARG A 4 -17.97 12.63 11.18
N ASP A 5 -18.08 13.93 11.49
CA ASP A 5 -19.04 14.84 10.86
C ASP A 5 -18.74 15.00 9.36
N LEU A 6 -17.46 15.22 9.02
CA LEU A 6 -17.04 15.35 7.63
C LEU A 6 -17.37 14.10 6.81
N ILE A 7 -17.08 12.91 7.34
CA ILE A 7 -17.41 11.64 6.67
C ILE A 7 -18.94 11.49 6.51
N SER A 8 -19.70 11.79 7.57
CA SER A 8 -21.16 11.64 7.53
C SER A 8 -21.81 12.55 6.50
N ARG A 9 -21.35 13.79 6.37
CA ARG A 9 -21.79 14.73 5.33
C ARG A 9 -21.43 14.26 3.93
N ALA A 10 -20.20 13.78 3.75
CA ALA A 10 -19.75 13.23 2.48
C ALA A 10 -20.59 11.99 2.08
N GLN A 11 -20.95 11.12 3.03
CA GLN A 11 -21.86 9.99 2.82
C GLN A 11 -23.27 10.42 2.43
N ALA A 12 -23.72 11.59 2.91
CA ALA A 12 -25.00 12.19 2.55
C ALA A 12 -25.01 12.89 1.18
N GLY A 13 -23.87 12.88 0.45
CA GLY A 13 -23.74 13.47 -0.89
C GLY A 13 -23.25 14.91 -0.90
N ASP A 14 -22.75 15.44 0.22
CA ASP A 14 -22.10 16.76 0.26
C ASP A 14 -20.76 16.69 -0.46
N ALA A 15 -20.72 17.19 -1.71
CA ALA A 15 -19.51 17.17 -2.55
C ALA A 15 -18.35 17.99 -1.94
N THR A 16 -18.67 19.07 -1.21
CA THR A 16 -17.65 19.89 -0.54
C THR A 16 -17.02 19.12 0.61
N ALA A 17 -17.83 18.43 1.42
CA ALA A 17 -17.34 17.58 2.49
C ALA A 17 -16.49 16.40 1.94
N PHE A 18 -16.91 15.79 0.82
CA PHE A 18 -16.12 14.76 0.16
C PHE A 18 -14.77 15.30 -0.35
N GLY A 19 -14.75 16.48 -0.98
CA GLY A 19 -13.52 17.14 -1.42
C GLY A 19 -12.55 17.36 -0.26
N GLN A 20 -13.03 17.91 0.87
CA GLN A 20 -12.23 18.14 2.07
C GLN A 20 -11.69 16.82 2.68
N LEU A 21 -12.50 15.76 2.68
CA LEU A 21 -12.09 14.43 3.13
C LEU A 21 -10.98 13.88 2.22
N LEU A 22 -11.17 14.01 0.90
CA LEU A 22 -10.17 13.56 -0.08
C LEU A 22 -8.86 14.34 0.08
N ASP A 23 -8.90 15.66 0.20
CA ASP A 23 -7.72 16.50 0.42
C ASP A 23 -6.96 16.10 1.68
N SER A 24 -7.69 15.76 2.76
CA SER A 24 -7.08 15.35 4.02
C SER A 24 -6.34 14.01 3.94
N TYR A 25 -6.75 13.13 3.02
CA TYR A 25 -6.20 11.77 2.95
C TYR A 25 -5.44 11.45 1.66
N TYR A 26 -5.44 12.35 0.67
CA TYR A 26 -4.78 12.12 -0.62
C TYR A 26 -3.28 11.82 -0.46
N ASP A 27 -2.60 12.59 0.38
CA ASP A 27 -1.16 12.36 0.65
C ASP A 27 -0.90 10.98 1.26
N THR A 28 -1.78 10.49 2.11
CA THR A 28 -1.67 9.15 2.69
C THR A 28 -1.89 8.08 1.62
N ILE A 29 -2.90 8.26 0.76
CA ILE A 29 -3.18 7.34 -0.37
C ILE A 29 -1.98 7.29 -1.31
N PHE A 30 -1.51 8.46 -1.76
CA PHE A 30 -0.41 8.54 -2.72
C PHE A 30 0.91 8.03 -2.14
N ARG A 31 1.24 8.42 -0.90
CA ARG A 31 2.45 7.96 -0.20
C ARG A 31 2.48 6.44 -0.05
N PHE A 32 1.36 5.81 0.34
CA PHE A 32 1.28 4.35 0.42
C PHE A 32 1.42 3.71 -0.95
N ALA A 33 0.70 4.20 -1.97
CA ALA A 33 0.79 3.72 -3.35
C ALA A 33 2.22 3.83 -3.91
N TRP A 34 2.90 4.93 -3.64
CA TRP A 34 4.31 5.14 -3.99
C TRP A 34 5.24 4.12 -3.30
N ARG A 35 5.10 3.95 -2.00
CA ARG A 35 5.91 2.98 -1.24
C ARG A 35 5.67 1.55 -1.70
N TRP A 36 4.44 1.25 -2.08
CA TRP A 36 4.05 -0.08 -2.55
C TRP A 36 4.55 -0.38 -3.96
N SER A 37 4.42 0.56 -4.90
CA SER A 37 4.77 0.37 -6.33
C SER A 37 6.20 0.76 -6.69
N ARG A 38 6.82 1.67 -5.91
CA ARG A 38 8.15 2.25 -6.13
C ARG A 38 8.31 2.96 -7.48
N HIS A 39 7.24 3.15 -8.22
CA HIS A 39 7.22 3.82 -9.50
C HIS A 39 6.13 4.88 -9.54
N ARG A 40 6.50 6.11 -9.98
CA ARG A 40 5.60 7.28 -9.89
C ARG A 40 4.29 7.10 -10.67
N ALA A 41 4.39 6.69 -11.94
CA ALA A 41 3.21 6.49 -12.77
C ALA A 41 2.28 5.41 -12.18
N ASN A 42 2.84 4.32 -11.68
CA ASN A 42 2.08 3.26 -11.03
C ASN A 42 1.39 3.76 -9.75
N ALA A 43 2.09 4.59 -8.97
CA ALA A 43 1.52 5.20 -7.77
C ALA A 43 0.36 6.16 -8.09
N GLU A 44 0.51 6.95 -9.16
CA GLU A 44 -0.55 7.85 -9.66
C GLU A 44 -1.79 7.05 -10.10
N ASP A 45 -1.60 5.95 -10.84
CA ASP A 45 -2.70 5.06 -11.27
C ASP A 45 -3.41 4.43 -10.06
N ILE A 46 -2.65 3.87 -9.11
CA ILE A 46 -3.19 3.25 -7.89
C ILE A 46 -3.94 4.29 -7.06
N ALA A 47 -3.38 5.49 -6.88
CA ALA A 47 -4.02 6.55 -6.13
C ALA A 47 -5.32 7.02 -6.79
N GLN A 48 -5.34 7.15 -8.12
CA GLN A 48 -6.56 7.49 -8.87
C GLN A 48 -7.63 6.41 -8.70
N LEU A 49 -7.27 5.13 -8.83
CA LEU A 49 -8.18 4.01 -8.58
C LEU A 49 -8.74 4.04 -7.15
N ALA A 50 -7.88 4.33 -6.16
CA ALA A 50 -8.29 4.44 -4.77
C ALA A 50 -9.26 5.60 -4.54
N CYS A 51 -9.04 6.77 -5.14
CA CYS A 51 -9.96 7.92 -5.08
C CYS A 51 -11.32 7.59 -5.69
N LEU A 52 -11.35 6.95 -6.85
CA LEU A 52 -12.59 6.51 -7.51
C LEU A 52 -13.33 5.47 -6.66
N LYS A 53 -12.62 4.49 -6.11
CA LYS A 53 -13.20 3.45 -5.25
C LYS A 53 -13.69 4.02 -3.92
N LEU A 54 -12.98 5.02 -3.37
CA LEU A 54 -13.41 5.78 -2.20
C LEU A 54 -14.75 6.47 -2.45
N ALA A 55 -14.88 7.21 -3.55
CA ALA A 55 -16.13 7.87 -3.91
C ALA A 55 -17.30 6.89 -4.04
N GLY A 56 -17.07 5.73 -4.68
CA GLY A 56 -18.12 4.72 -4.88
C GLY A 56 -18.45 3.86 -3.65
N SER A 57 -17.60 3.86 -2.63
CA SER A 57 -17.73 2.94 -1.47
C SER A 57 -17.90 3.64 -0.13
N LEU A 58 -17.69 4.96 -0.06
CA LEU A 58 -17.77 5.73 1.19
C LEU A 58 -19.11 5.55 1.92
N ALA A 59 -20.22 5.47 1.19
CA ALA A 59 -21.55 5.22 1.75
C ALA A 59 -21.67 3.90 2.52
N ARG A 60 -20.76 2.94 2.29
CA ARG A 60 -20.72 1.63 2.98
C ARG A 60 -19.85 1.64 4.24
N TYR A 61 -19.06 2.69 4.47
CA TYR A 61 -18.27 2.82 5.68
C TYR A 61 -19.18 3.01 6.91
N ARG A 62 -19.07 2.15 7.91
CA ARG A 62 -20.00 2.07 9.04
C ARG A 62 -19.39 2.47 10.39
N PHE A 63 -18.25 3.14 10.41
CA PHE A 63 -17.57 3.55 11.66
C PHE A 63 -17.24 2.40 12.62
N GLN A 64 -17.08 1.17 12.12
CA GLN A 64 -16.72 0.00 12.92
C GLN A 64 -15.21 -0.11 13.18
N ALA A 65 -14.40 0.56 12.39
CA ALA A 65 -12.96 0.74 12.55
C ALA A 65 -12.62 2.21 12.30
N ALA A 66 -11.40 2.64 12.65
CA ALA A 66 -10.92 3.96 12.27
C ALA A 66 -10.98 4.14 10.74
N PHE A 67 -11.27 5.36 10.29
CA PHE A 67 -11.37 5.65 8.84
C PHE A 67 -10.04 5.34 8.12
N ALA A 68 -8.90 5.67 8.74
CA ALA A 68 -7.59 5.33 8.20
C ALA A 68 -7.41 3.82 7.99
N THR A 69 -7.86 2.96 8.94
CA THR A 69 -7.83 1.50 8.81
C THR A 69 -8.61 1.03 7.59
N TRP A 70 -9.83 1.55 7.42
CA TRP A 70 -10.67 1.24 6.26
C TRP A 70 -10.06 1.74 4.96
N LEU A 71 -9.47 2.93 4.97
CA LEU A 71 -8.79 3.53 3.82
C LEU A 71 -7.58 2.69 3.38
N TYR A 72 -6.71 2.25 4.31
CA TYR A 72 -5.58 1.38 3.97
C TYR A 72 -6.04 0.08 3.31
N ARG A 73 -7.10 -0.56 3.81
CA ARG A 73 -7.70 -1.75 3.14
C ARG A 73 -8.09 -1.45 1.70
N LEU A 74 -8.72 -0.30 1.48
CA LEU A 74 -9.15 0.14 0.15
C LEU A 74 -7.94 0.36 -0.78
N VAL A 75 -6.90 1.07 -0.33
CA VAL A 75 -5.69 1.36 -1.13
C VAL A 75 -4.93 0.08 -1.45
N ILE A 76 -4.75 -0.82 -0.47
CA ILE A 76 -4.09 -2.14 -0.67
C ILE A 76 -4.86 -2.96 -1.70
N SER A 77 -6.21 -3.01 -1.60
CA SER A 77 -7.03 -3.69 -2.60
C SER A 77 -6.84 -3.10 -3.99
N CYS A 78 -6.77 -1.77 -4.12
CA CYS A 78 -6.51 -1.11 -5.41
C CYS A 78 -5.13 -1.45 -5.96
N ALA A 79 -4.09 -1.46 -5.12
CA ALA A 79 -2.74 -1.81 -5.52
C ALA A 79 -2.62 -3.26 -6.01
N GLN A 80 -3.26 -4.19 -5.30
CA GLN A 80 -3.32 -5.60 -5.70
C GLN A 80 -4.13 -5.81 -6.99
N ASP A 81 -5.27 -5.12 -7.15
CA ASP A 81 -6.09 -5.16 -8.37
C ASP A 81 -5.32 -4.60 -9.57
N TRP A 82 -4.61 -3.49 -9.36
CA TRP A 82 -3.75 -2.88 -10.36
C TRP A 82 -2.64 -3.86 -10.80
N LYS A 83 -1.93 -4.49 -9.86
CA LYS A 83 -0.89 -5.49 -10.16
C LYS A 83 -1.44 -6.66 -10.97
N ARG A 84 -2.59 -7.21 -10.58
CA ARG A 84 -3.25 -8.30 -11.32
C ARG A 84 -3.67 -7.89 -12.73
N SER A 85 -4.06 -6.63 -12.93
CA SER A 85 -4.39 -6.10 -14.25
C SER A 85 -3.16 -6.01 -15.13
N GLN A 86 -2.04 -5.49 -14.62
CA GLN A 86 -0.78 -5.42 -15.37
C GLN A 86 -0.28 -6.81 -15.80
N GLN A 87 -0.28 -7.78 -14.89
CA GLN A 87 0.13 -9.16 -15.21
C GLN A 87 -0.72 -9.81 -16.31
N ARG A 88 -2.00 -9.44 -16.43
CA ARG A 88 -2.87 -9.92 -17.52
C ARG A 88 -2.54 -9.26 -18.85
N HIS A 89 -2.24 -7.97 -18.85
CA HIS A 89 -1.82 -7.26 -20.07
C HIS A 89 -0.47 -7.76 -20.58
N ASP A 90 0.50 -8.00 -19.68
CA ASP A 90 1.81 -8.57 -20.06
C ASP A 90 1.70 -9.99 -20.65
N HIS A 91 0.66 -10.74 -20.33
CA HIS A 91 0.39 -12.06 -20.92
C HIS A 91 -0.31 -11.99 -22.30
N ASP A 92 -1.11 -10.96 -22.54
CA ASP A 92 -1.81 -10.75 -23.82
C ASP A 92 -0.92 -10.02 -24.85
N ASP A 93 -0.01 -9.17 -24.40
CA ASP A 93 0.97 -8.47 -25.22
C ASP A 93 2.32 -9.19 -25.17
N LEU A 94 2.57 -10.07 -26.14
CA LEU A 94 3.91 -10.61 -26.46
C LEU A 94 4.87 -9.53 -27.01
N TYR A 95 4.70 -8.26 -26.63
CA TYR A 95 5.56 -7.14 -26.99
C TYR A 95 6.00 -6.37 -25.74
N GLU A 96 7.33 -6.50 -25.47
CA GLU A 96 8.19 -5.55 -24.76
C GLU A 96 7.47 -4.56 -23.81
N GLY A 97 7.19 -5.00 -22.58
CA GLY A 97 6.98 -4.12 -21.45
C GLY A 97 8.30 -3.44 -21.11
N ALA A 98 8.59 -2.30 -21.74
CA ALA A 98 9.65 -1.42 -21.29
C ALA A 98 9.33 -1.00 -19.87
N SER A 99 10.06 -1.54 -18.90
CA SER A 99 10.29 -0.89 -17.62
C SER A 99 10.93 0.46 -17.96
N LEU A 100 10.11 1.50 -18.10
CA LEU A 100 10.60 2.88 -18.12
C LEU A 100 11.08 3.17 -16.71
N THR A 101 12.30 2.76 -16.42
CA THR A 101 13.07 3.29 -15.30
C THR A 101 13.20 4.78 -15.58
N ASP A 102 12.50 5.57 -14.77
CA ASP A 102 12.67 7.01 -14.73
C ASP A 102 14.15 7.26 -14.43
N GLY A 103 14.84 7.92 -15.38
CA GLY A 103 16.29 8.03 -15.41
C GLY A 103 16.87 8.59 -14.11
N SER A 104 17.80 7.85 -13.53
CA SER A 104 18.55 8.05 -12.27
C SER A 104 17.81 7.60 -11.00
N GLN A 105 17.54 6.31 -10.87
CA GLN A 105 17.26 5.74 -9.54
C GLN A 105 18.56 5.77 -8.71
N SER A 106 18.46 6.26 -7.47
CA SER A 106 19.58 6.14 -6.51
C SER A 106 19.78 4.68 -6.13
N GLU A 107 21.00 4.31 -5.71
CA GLU A 107 21.31 2.96 -5.23
C GLU A 107 20.35 2.52 -4.12
N ASP A 108 19.95 3.46 -3.24
CA ASP A 108 18.96 3.22 -2.17
C ASP A 108 17.57 2.87 -2.71
N GLN A 109 17.15 3.49 -3.83
CA GLN A 109 15.86 3.20 -4.45
C GLN A 109 15.85 1.79 -5.06
N ILE A 110 16.92 1.42 -5.76
CA ILE A 110 17.10 0.08 -6.33
C ILE A 110 17.13 -0.97 -5.22
N TYR A 111 17.87 -0.71 -4.14
CA TYR A 111 17.95 -1.59 -2.99
C TYR A 111 16.56 -1.83 -2.35
N LEU A 112 15.79 -0.77 -2.12
CA LEU A 112 14.47 -0.87 -1.51
C LEU A 112 13.48 -1.61 -2.41
N GLU A 113 13.54 -1.40 -3.73
CA GLU A 113 12.72 -2.15 -4.69
C GLU A 113 13.01 -3.64 -4.63
N GLN A 114 14.29 -4.04 -4.61
CA GLN A 114 14.69 -5.43 -4.45
C GLN A 114 14.19 -6.03 -3.14
N VAL A 115 14.28 -5.29 -2.02
CA VAL A 115 13.75 -5.72 -0.73
C VAL A 115 12.25 -5.99 -0.80
N LEU A 116 11.47 -5.09 -1.42
CA LEU A 116 10.02 -5.26 -1.53
C LEU A 116 9.63 -6.45 -2.41
N LEU A 117 10.40 -6.73 -3.48
CA LEU A 117 10.22 -7.93 -4.31
C LEU A 117 10.51 -9.20 -3.51
N GLU A 118 11.62 -9.23 -2.76
CA GLU A 118 11.94 -10.37 -1.87
C GLU A 118 10.86 -10.60 -0.81
N LEU A 119 10.23 -9.54 -0.28
CA LEU A 119 9.13 -9.67 0.67
C LEU A 119 7.85 -10.25 0.01
N GLU A 120 7.58 -9.95 -1.24
CA GLU A 120 6.49 -10.59 -1.99
C GLU A 120 6.75 -12.10 -2.16
N ASP A 121 7.97 -12.48 -2.51
CA ASP A 121 8.38 -13.89 -2.66
C ASP A 121 8.38 -14.64 -1.32
N LEU A 122 8.59 -13.93 -0.21
CA LEU A 122 8.60 -14.52 1.13
C LEU A 122 7.21 -15.01 1.58
N GLY A 123 6.15 -14.47 1.00
CA GLY A 123 4.79 -14.92 1.21
C GLY A 123 3.75 -13.82 1.22
N GLU A 124 2.49 -14.23 1.14
CA GLU A 124 1.34 -13.33 1.09
C GLU A 124 1.27 -12.39 2.30
N GLY A 125 1.10 -11.11 2.04
CA GLY A 125 0.95 -10.06 3.05
C GLY A 125 2.25 -9.66 3.76
N MET A 126 3.41 -10.20 3.38
CA MET A 126 4.70 -9.83 3.97
C MET A 126 5.08 -8.39 3.61
N LYS A 127 4.96 -8.03 2.35
CA LYS A 127 5.20 -6.67 1.85
C LYS A 127 4.27 -5.65 2.52
N GLU A 128 2.97 -5.91 2.53
CA GLU A 128 1.98 -5.05 3.15
C GLU A 128 2.21 -4.90 4.65
N THR A 129 2.56 -5.99 5.34
CA THR A 129 2.91 -5.95 6.76
C THR A 129 4.12 -5.05 7.02
N ALA A 130 5.19 -5.18 6.21
CA ALA A 130 6.38 -4.34 6.33
C ALA A 130 6.05 -2.86 6.11
N LEU A 131 5.27 -2.54 5.07
CA LEU A 131 4.88 -1.17 4.75
C LEU A 131 4.01 -0.56 5.86
N LEU A 132 2.99 -1.26 6.34
CA LEU A 132 2.10 -0.75 7.39
C LEU A 132 2.83 -0.51 8.71
N VAL A 133 3.65 -1.46 9.15
CA VAL A 133 4.34 -1.36 10.45
C VAL A 133 5.55 -0.44 10.39
N HIS A 134 6.43 -0.59 9.41
CA HIS A 134 7.70 0.14 9.39
C HIS A 134 7.64 1.47 8.63
N ALA A 135 6.82 1.58 7.59
CA ALA A 135 6.76 2.78 6.77
C ALA A 135 5.59 3.71 7.16
N GLU A 136 4.44 3.16 7.57
CA GLU A 136 3.28 3.93 8.02
C GLU A 136 3.21 4.06 9.56
N GLY A 137 3.99 3.27 10.31
CA GLY A 137 4.09 3.36 11.76
C GLY A 137 2.90 2.77 12.51
N LEU A 138 2.13 1.88 11.88
CA LEU A 138 1.01 1.21 12.53
C LEU A 138 1.53 0.20 13.57
N SER A 139 0.81 0.07 14.69
CA SER A 139 0.99 -1.03 15.62
C SER A 139 0.64 -2.37 14.97
N HIS A 140 1.10 -3.48 15.58
CA HIS A 140 0.74 -4.82 15.08
C HIS A 140 -0.77 -5.08 15.10
N ALA A 141 -1.47 -4.54 16.12
CA ALA A 141 -2.92 -4.64 16.21
C ALA A 141 -3.61 -3.91 15.06
N GLU A 142 -3.23 -2.63 14.79
CA GLU A 142 -3.78 -1.83 13.70
C GLU A 142 -3.46 -2.44 12.32
N ALA A 143 -2.22 -2.90 12.09
CA ALA A 143 -1.86 -3.59 10.86
C ALA A 143 -2.65 -4.91 10.70
N GLY A 144 -2.91 -5.62 11.80
CA GLY A 144 -3.78 -6.81 11.82
C GLY A 144 -5.21 -6.46 11.41
N GLU A 145 -5.76 -5.37 11.95
CA GLU A 145 -7.07 -4.88 11.52
C GLU A 145 -7.09 -4.55 10.03
N VAL A 146 -6.08 -3.84 9.51
CA VAL A 146 -6.00 -3.50 8.08
C VAL A 146 -5.98 -4.75 7.22
N LEU A 147 -5.14 -5.74 7.54
CA LEU A 147 -4.93 -6.94 6.73
C LEU A 147 -5.94 -8.06 7.00
N GLY A 148 -6.83 -7.89 7.99
CA GLY A 148 -7.83 -8.90 8.35
C GLY A 148 -7.21 -10.15 8.99
N VAL A 149 -6.09 -10.02 9.70
CA VAL A 149 -5.37 -11.10 10.38
C VAL A 149 -5.15 -10.76 11.85
N SER A 150 -4.78 -11.75 12.66
CA SER A 150 -4.50 -11.52 14.07
C SER A 150 -3.22 -10.72 14.29
N GLU A 151 -3.13 -10.01 15.42
CA GLU A 151 -1.91 -9.32 15.85
C GLU A 151 -0.71 -10.30 15.95
N SER A 152 -0.95 -11.53 16.40
CA SER A 152 0.08 -12.57 16.47
C SER A 152 0.60 -12.97 15.08
N THR A 153 -0.27 -12.95 14.04
CA THR A 153 0.14 -13.16 12.65
C THR A 153 1.06 -12.03 12.18
N ILE A 154 0.73 -10.78 12.48
CA ILE A 154 1.59 -9.63 12.17
C ILE A 154 2.94 -9.76 12.88
N SER A 155 2.95 -10.08 14.18
CA SER A 155 4.17 -10.27 14.95
C SER A 155 5.06 -11.38 14.37
N TRP A 156 4.46 -12.49 13.94
CA TRP A 156 5.16 -13.57 13.27
C TRP A 156 5.74 -13.11 11.91
N ARG A 157 4.95 -12.38 11.10
CA ARG A 157 5.44 -11.82 9.81
C ARG A 157 6.63 -10.88 10.04
N ILE A 158 6.54 -9.95 10.98
CA ILE A 158 7.63 -9.03 11.31
C ILE A 158 8.88 -9.79 11.77
N HIS A 159 8.73 -10.80 12.61
CA HIS A 159 9.86 -11.65 13.01
C HIS A 159 10.49 -12.34 11.80
N THR A 160 9.68 -12.89 10.90
CA THR A 160 10.17 -13.57 9.69
C THR A 160 10.89 -12.61 8.75
N ILE A 161 10.34 -11.40 8.55
CA ILE A 161 10.95 -10.34 7.74
C ILE A 161 12.32 -9.96 8.32
N ARG A 162 12.41 -9.68 9.62
CA ARG A 162 13.68 -9.34 10.29
C ARG A 162 14.73 -10.45 10.15
N ARG A 163 14.33 -11.70 10.30
CA ARG A 163 15.22 -12.83 10.11
C ARG A 163 15.73 -12.94 8.67
N HIS A 164 14.87 -12.67 7.68
CA HIS A 164 15.25 -12.68 6.26
C HIS A 164 16.23 -11.55 5.97
N MET A 165 15.96 -10.34 6.44
CA MET A 165 16.83 -9.17 6.25
C MET A 165 18.20 -9.36 6.91
N GLY A 166 18.27 -9.91 8.13
CA GLY A 166 19.55 -10.21 8.78
C GLY A 166 20.41 -11.22 8.01
N LYS A 167 19.82 -12.22 7.36
CA LYS A 167 20.54 -13.14 6.47
C LYS A 167 21.04 -12.47 5.20
N ARG A 168 20.28 -11.51 4.65
CA ARG A 168 20.67 -10.72 3.48
C ARG A 168 21.91 -9.87 3.79
N GLU A 169 21.92 -9.14 4.92
CA GLU A 169 23.03 -8.31 5.35
C GLU A 169 24.31 -9.15 5.56
N ALA A 170 24.19 -10.35 6.17
CA ALA A 170 25.32 -11.26 6.35
C ALA A 170 25.93 -11.69 5.01
N ARG A 171 25.11 -12.01 4.00
CA ARG A 171 25.58 -12.40 2.65
C ARG A 171 26.28 -11.27 1.92
N VAL A 172 25.80 -10.02 2.08
CA VAL A 172 26.44 -8.84 1.48
C VAL A 172 27.79 -8.58 2.13
N SER A 173 27.92 -8.82 3.45
CA SER A 173 29.18 -8.63 4.18
C SER A 173 30.24 -9.72 3.89
N GLU A 174 29.81 -10.92 3.49
CA GLU A 174 30.71 -12.05 3.16
C GLU A 174 31.17 -12.06 1.69
N GLY A 175 30.52 -11.25 0.84
CA GLY A 175 30.77 -11.18 -0.60
C GLY A 175 31.66 -10.02 -1.04
N VAL A 176 32.30 -9.29 -0.10
CA VAL A 176 33.27 -8.21 -0.37
C VAL A 176 34.70 -8.68 -0.17
#